data_12227b0fdbe1ed01ab29e3a1cf8474e1
#
_entry.id   12227b0fdbe1ed01ab29e3a1cf8474e1
#
_cell.length_a   1.000
_cell.length_b   1.000
_cell.length_c   1.000
_cell.angle_alpha   90.00
_cell.angle_beta   90.00
_cell.angle_gamma   90.00
#
_symmetry.space_group_name_H-M   'P 1'
#
loop_
_entity.id
_entity.type
_entity.pdbx_description
1 polymer ?
#
loop_
_entity_poly.entity_id
_entity_poly.type
_entity_poly.pdbx_seq_one_letter_code
_entity_poly.pdbx_strand_id
1 'polypeptide(L)'
;MRVEKIGDAMLYFGDCMEVLPTLGKVDAVITDLAAGAAGEHLVCADLLMLGYRAFLADQNCPYDVAVDVGGRLIRIQVKSTRKAKAIPQRQAVLPAYMWNVRRAGKGGARVYADGEFDLLACVALDARKVAYLPPSKHCQTIHIRSHEDGSMRGNKTGKTFSQFPFAKAMLEVLNG
;
A
#
# COMPACT_ATOMS: atom_id res chain seq x y z
N MET A 1 22.65 -17.68 8.18
CA MET A 1 21.44 -18.27 7.59
C MET A 1 21.22 -19.63 8.22
N ARG A 2 20.01 -19.92 8.75
CA ARG A 2 19.59 -21.25 9.24
C ARG A 2 18.61 -21.84 8.23
N VAL A 3 18.73 -23.13 7.94
CA VAL A 3 17.85 -23.83 7.00
C VAL A 3 17.26 -25.05 7.71
N GLU A 4 15.95 -25.21 7.60
CA GLU A 4 15.22 -26.38 8.13
C GLU A 4 14.43 -27.05 7.01
N LYS A 5 14.40 -28.38 7.00
CA LYS A 5 13.60 -29.17 6.07
C LYS A 5 12.40 -29.76 6.77
N ILE A 6 11.19 -29.50 6.26
CA ILE A 6 9.94 -30.05 6.77
C ILE A 6 9.20 -30.70 5.60
N GLY A 7 9.26 -32.03 5.53
CA GLY A 7 8.76 -32.77 4.37
C GLY A 7 9.52 -32.36 3.10
N ASP A 8 8.79 -31.92 2.08
CA ASP A 8 9.38 -31.42 0.82
C ASP A 8 9.66 -29.91 0.84
N ALA A 9 9.30 -29.21 1.91
CA ALA A 9 9.54 -27.77 2.06
C ALA A 9 10.88 -27.46 2.71
N MET A 10 11.55 -26.42 2.21
CA MET A 10 12.77 -25.85 2.80
C MET A 10 12.47 -24.48 3.41
N LEU A 11 12.69 -24.31 4.70
CA LEU A 11 12.54 -23.05 5.42
C LEU A 11 13.90 -22.39 5.60
N TYR A 12 14.05 -21.18 5.09
CA TYR A 12 15.26 -20.38 5.23
C TYR A 12 15.01 -19.25 6.23
N PHE A 13 15.81 -19.23 7.31
CA PHE A 13 15.77 -18.17 8.33
C PHE A 13 16.94 -17.22 8.08
N GLY A 14 16.64 -16.02 7.58
CA GLY A 14 17.65 -15.01 7.27
C GLY A 14 17.07 -13.82 6.54
N ASP A 15 17.92 -12.85 6.22
CA ASP A 15 17.54 -11.74 5.36
C ASP A 15 17.26 -12.26 3.93
N CYS A 16 16.15 -11.83 3.35
CA CYS A 16 15.77 -12.27 1.99
C CYS A 16 16.83 -11.89 0.94
N MET A 17 17.59 -10.80 1.15
CA MET A 17 18.67 -10.39 0.27
C MET A 17 19.87 -11.34 0.31
N GLU A 18 20.05 -12.07 1.41
CA GLU A 18 21.06 -13.11 1.55
C GLU A 18 20.56 -14.48 1.04
N VAL A 19 19.27 -14.75 1.24
CA VAL A 19 18.65 -16.04 0.88
C VAL A 19 18.36 -16.13 -0.60
N LEU A 20 17.74 -15.10 -1.20
CA LEU A 20 17.31 -15.14 -2.60
C LEU A 20 18.41 -15.50 -3.60
N PRO A 21 19.66 -15.00 -3.49
CA PRO A 21 20.75 -15.39 -4.40
C PRO A 21 21.14 -16.86 -4.29
N THR A 22 20.83 -17.54 -3.18
CA THR A 22 21.15 -18.97 -2.97
C THR A 22 20.10 -19.90 -3.53
N LEU A 23 18.90 -19.37 -3.84
CA LEU A 23 17.81 -20.12 -4.48
C LEU A 23 18.04 -20.13 -5.98
N GLY A 24 17.94 -21.29 -6.60
CA GLY A 24 17.96 -21.43 -8.04
C GLY A 24 16.74 -20.73 -8.70
N LYS A 25 16.50 -21.05 -9.97
CA LYS A 25 15.31 -20.58 -10.68
C LYS A 25 14.06 -21.10 -9.96
N VAL A 26 13.16 -20.20 -9.57
CA VAL A 26 11.89 -20.51 -8.91
C VAL A 26 10.72 -20.15 -9.83
N ASP A 27 9.64 -20.92 -9.77
CA ASP A 27 8.46 -20.71 -10.62
C ASP A 27 7.58 -19.57 -10.14
N ALA A 28 7.62 -19.28 -8.84
CA ALA A 28 6.87 -18.19 -8.23
C ALA A 28 7.56 -17.69 -6.97
N VAL A 29 7.42 -16.39 -6.70
CA VAL A 29 7.81 -15.75 -5.43
C VAL A 29 6.56 -15.17 -4.80
N ILE A 30 6.21 -15.66 -3.60
CA ILE A 30 5.10 -15.15 -2.81
C ILE A 30 5.67 -14.27 -1.72
N THR A 31 5.47 -12.96 -1.81
CA THR A 31 5.95 -11.99 -0.82
C THR A 31 4.80 -11.41 -0.02
N ASP A 32 4.95 -11.50 1.31
CA ASP A 32 4.18 -10.75 2.34
C ASP A 32 2.66 -10.59 2.12
N LEU A 33 1.98 -11.69 1.80
CA LEU A 33 0.52 -11.76 1.71
C LEU A 33 -0.14 -11.23 3.00
N ALA A 34 0.47 -11.46 4.16
CA ALA A 34 -0.06 -11.01 5.44
C ALA A 34 -0.12 -9.48 5.58
N ALA A 35 0.87 -8.75 5.06
CA ALA A 35 0.85 -7.28 5.11
C ALA A 35 -0.17 -6.70 4.14
N GLY A 36 -0.38 -7.31 2.98
CA GLY A 36 -1.45 -6.96 2.05
C GLY A 36 -2.82 -7.09 2.72
N ALA A 37 -3.15 -8.30 3.17
CA ALA A 37 -4.40 -8.60 3.85
C ALA A 37 -4.64 -7.73 5.10
N ALA A 38 -3.61 -7.52 5.93
CA ALA A 38 -3.72 -6.65 7.10
C ALA A 38 -4.10 -5.20 6.72
N GLY A 39 -3.56 -4.68 5.61
CA GLY A 39 -3.90 -3.36 5.11
C GLY A 39 -5.32 -3.28 4.56
N GLU A 40 -5.77 -4.28 3.84
CA GLU A 40 -7.14 -4.38 3.32
C GLU A 40 -8.15 -4.39 4.47
N HIS A 41 -7.92 -5.21 5.50
CA HIS A 41 -8.74 -5.22 6.71
C HIS A 41 -8.73 -3.87 7.46
N LEU A 42 -7.56 -3.20 7.52
CA LEU A 42 -7.46 -1.90 8.17
C LEU A 42 -8.24 -0.82 7.41
N VAL A 43 -8.19 -0.81 6.08
CA VAL A 43 -9.00 0.11 5.25
C VAL A 43 -10.49 -0.15 5.44
N CYS A 44 -10.90 -1.43 5.42
CA CYS A 44 -12.29 -1.79 5.66
C CYS A 44 -12.75 -1.33 7.05
N ALA A 45 -11.96 -1.55 8.10
CA ALA A 45 -12.26 -1.10 9.46
C ALA A 45 -12.32 0.44 9.58
N ASP A 46 -11.38 1.16 8.94
CA ASP A 46 -11.35 2.63 8.92
C ASP A 46 -12.64 3.21 8.31
N LEU A 47 -13.07 2.68 7.16
CA LEU A 47 -14.29 3.09 6.49
C LEU A 47 -15.56 2.76 7.31
N LEU A 48 -15.61 1.60 7.95
CA LEU A 48 -16.70 1.22 8.84
C LEU A 48 -16.78 2.15 10.05
N MET A 49 -15.66 2.54 10.65
CA MET A 49 -15.60 3.52 11.75
C MET A 49 -16.04 4.92 11.31
N LEU A 50 -15.85 5.27 10.04
CA LEU A 50 -16.38 6.50 9.45
C LEU A 50 -17.88 6.43 9.12
N GLY A 51 -18.54 5.28 9.35
CA GLY A 51 -19.98 5.07 9.14
C GLY A 51 -20.36 4.61 7.74
N TYR A 52 -19.40 4.26 6.89
CA TYR A 52 -19.66 3.71 5.55
C TYR A 52 -19.83 2.18 5.59
N ARG A 53 -20.55 1.63 4.63
CA ARG A 53 -20.62 0.18 4.41
C ARG A 53 -19.45 -0.24 3.52
N ALA A 54 -18.44 -0.82 4.13
CA ALA A 54 -17.25 -1.29 3.44
C ALA A 54 -17.09 -2.81 3.58
N PHE A 55 -16.55 -3.46 2.56
CA PHE A 55 -16.30 -4.90 2.52
C PHE A 55 -15.07 -5.22 1.67
N LEU A 56 -14.42 -6.32 1.99
CA LEU A 56 -13.30 -6.86 1.20
C LEU A 56 -13.83 -7.38 -0.14
N ALA A 57 -13.10 -7.10 -1.21
CA ALA A 57 -13.40 -7.65 -2.52
C ALA A 57 -12.88 -9.09 -2.65
N ASP A 58 -13.44 -9.83 -3.60
CA ASP A 58 -12.91 -11.14 -3.98
C ASP A 58 -11.53 -10.99 -4.64
N GLN A 59 -10.67 -12.02 -4.48
CA GLN A 59 -9.30 -12.04 -5.03
C GLN A 59 -9.24 -11.87 -6.57
N ASN A 60 -10.33 -12.11 -7.27
CA ASN A 60 -10.42 -11.94 -8.72
C ASN A 60 -10.78 -10.50 -9.13
N CYS A 61 -11.16 -9.64 -8.18
CA CYS A 61 -11.45 -8.24 -8.46
C CYS A 61 -10.17 -7.44 -8.73
N PRO A 62 -10.20 -6.41 -9.58
CA PRO A 62 -9.06 -5.53 -9.82
C PRO A 62 -8.84 -4.49 -8.70
N TYR A 63 -9.58 -4.58 -7.60
CA TYR A 63 -9.52 -3.74 -6.41
C TYR A 63 -9.65 -4.62 -5.15
N ASP A 64 -9.26 -4.10 -4.00
CA ASP A 64 -9.14 -4.88 -2.76
C ASP A 64 -10.29 -4.63 -1.78
N VAL A 65 -10.83 -3.40 -1.77
CA VAL A 65 -11.95 -3.01 -0.89
C VAL A 65 -13.00 -2.28 -1.71
N ALA A 66 -14.27 -2.52 -1.39
CA ALA A 66 -15.38 -1.77 -1.94
C ALA A 66 -16.14 -1.05 -0.82
N VAL A 67 -16.63 0.15 -1.09
CA VAL A 67 -17.42 0.94 -0.16
C VAL A 67 -18.64 1.54 -0.85
N ASP A 68 -19.80 1.44 -0.18
CA ASP A 68 -21.04 2.05 -0.65
C ASP A 68 -21.12 3.49 -0.12
N VAL A 69 -21.22 4.44 -1.03
CA VAL A 69 -21.39 5.86 -0.73
C VAL A 69 -22.63 6.36 -1.44
N GLY A 70 -23.74 6.41 -0.71
CA GLY A 70 -25.02 6.90 -1.23
C GLY A 70 -25.58 6.08 -2.41
N GLY A 71 -25.37 4.76 -2.41
CA GLY A 71 -25.79 3.85 -3.47
C GLY A 71 -24.80 3.72 -4.64
N ARG A 72 -23.68 4.44 -4.60
CA ARG A 72 -22.56 4.29 -5.56
C ARG A 72 -21.47 3.44 -4.92
N LEU A 73 -21.07 2.37 -5.60
CA LEU A 73 -19.96 1.54 -5.19
C LEU A 73 -18.64 2.18 -5.61
N ILE A 74 -17.79 2.49 -4.63
CA ILE A 74 -16.44 3.02 -4.83
C ILE A 74 -15.44 1.90 -4.62
N ARG A 75 -14.58 1.67 -5.60
CA ARG A 75 -13.57 0.61 -5.63
C ARG A 75 -12.24 1.16 -5.17
N ILE A 76 -11.63 0.51 -4.20
CA ILE A 76 -10.39 0.97 -3.55
C ILE A 76 -9.30 -0.08 -3.74
N GLN A 77 -8.18 0.34 -4.34
CA GLN A 77 -6.96 -0.45 -4.37
C GLN A 77 -6.14 -0.13 -3.13
N VAL A 78 -5.66 -1.14 -2.42
CA VAL A 78 -4.89 -0.98 -1.19
C VAL A 78 -3.40 -1.22 -1.46
N LYS A 79 -2.55 -0.37 -0.90
CA LYS A 79 -1.10 -0.55 -0.85
C LYS A 79 -0.61 -0.40 0.58
N SER A 80 0.02 -1.44 1.11
CA SER A 80 0.47 -1.49 2.50
C SER A 80 1.97 -1.38 2.61
N THR A 81 2.45 -0.73 3.67
CA THR A 81 3.85 -0.77 4.09
C THR A 81 3.93 -0.99 5.60
N ARG A 82 4.92 -1.75 6.06
CA ARG A 82 5.05 -2.10 7.48
C ARG A 82 5.53 -0.94 8.34
N LYS A 83 6.46 -0.13 7.82
CA LYS A 83 7.09 0.98 8.57
C LYS A 83 7.67 2.03 7.63
N ALA A 84 7.87 3.22 8.17
CA ALA A 84 8.60 4.27 7.48
C ALA A 84 10.06 3.86 7.25
N LYS A 85 10.62 4.30 6.12
CA LYS A 85 12.01 4.01 5.72
C LYS A 85 12.80 5.31 5.60
N ALA A 86 14.08 5.26 5.94
CA ALA A 86 15.01 6.34 5.61
C ALA A 86 15.09 6.48 4.08
N ILE A 87 15.23 7.72 3.61
CA ILE A 87 15.44 8.00 2.20
C ILE A 87 16.96 8.00 1.95
N PRO A 88 17.54 6.99 1.28
CA PRO A 88 18.99 6.78 1.23
C PRO A 88 19.80 7.97 0.71
N GLN A 89 19.24 8.70 -0.25
CA GLN A 89 19.91 9.86 -0.89
C GLN A 89 19.78 11.16 -0.08
N ARG A 90 19.14 11.11 1.09
CA ARG A 90 18.82 12.30 1.90
C ARG A 90 19.00 12.00 3.38
N GLN A 91 20.23 11.70 3.79
CA GLN A 91 20.59 11.25 5.15
C GLN A 91 20.09 12.16 6.30
N ALA A 92 19.78 13.43 6.03
CA ALA A 92 19.28 14.38 7.01
C ALA A 92 17.76 14.56 7.01
N VAL A 93 16.99 13.69 6.33
CA VAL A 93 15.54 13.80 6.22
C VAL A 93 14.88 12.70 7.02
N LEU A 94 13.88 13.08 7.82
CA LEU A 94 13.05 12.15 8.59
C LEU A 94 12.46 11.05 7.71
N PRO A 95 12.30 9.83 8.24
CA PRO A 95 11.76 8.70 7.52
C PRO A 95 10.39 9.02 6.89
N ALA A 96 10.10 8.37 5.77
CA ALA A 96 8.80 8.47 5.11
C ALA A 96 8.26 7.08 4.82
N TYR A 97 6.94 6.97 4.78
CA TYR A 97 6.26 5.82 4.22
C TYR A 97 6.33 5.90 2.70
N MET A 98 6.57 4.75 2.07
CA MET A 98 6.74 4.66 0.62
C MET A 98 5.91 3.51 0.08
N TRP A 99 5.13 3.77 -0.96
CA TRP A 99 4.34 2.77 -1.67
C TRP A 99 4.65 2.81 -3.16
N ASN A 100 4.86 1.65 -3.74
CA ASN A 100 4.96 1.50 -5.18
C ASN A 100 3.56 1.23 -5.74
N VAL A 101 3.09 2.12 -6.63
CA VAL A 101 1.75 2.06 -7.22
C VAL A 101 1.81 1.27 -8.52
N ARG A 102 2.26 0.03 -8.43
CA ARG A 102 2.28 -0.90 -9.56
C ARG A 102 1.63 -2.22 -9.16
N ARG A 103 1.07 -2.90 -10.13
CA ARG A 103 0.56 -4.25 -9.96
C ARG A 103 1.69 -5.24 -10.27
N ALA A 104 1.97 -6.14 -9.32
CA ALA A 104 2.86 -7.26 -9.58
C ALA A 104 2.12 -8.33 -10.40
N GLY A 105 2.78 -8.96 -11.35
CA GLY A 105 2.19 -10.04 -12.16
C GLY A 105 3.25 -10.85 -12.90
N LYS A 106 2.83 -11.94 -13.55
CA LYS A 106 3.66 -12.86 -14.37
C LYS A 106 4.33 -12.12 -15.51
N GLY A 107 4.89 -11.15 -15.58
CA GLY A 107 5.54 -10.34 -16.63
C GLY A 107 6.19 -9.09 -16.07
N GLY A 108 6.29 -9.02 -14.73
CA GLY A 108 6.86 -7.88 -14.05
C GLY A 108 5.83 -6.88 -13.53
N ALA A 109 6.29 -5.73 -13.06
CA ALA A 109 5.44 -4.68 -12.54
C ALA A 109 4.77 -3.90 -13.69
N ARG A 110 3.44 -3.84 -13.72
CA ARG A 110 2.66 -3.08 -14.70
C ARG A 110 1.89 -1.93 -14.05
N VAL A 111 1.61 -0.91 -14.81
CA VAL A 111 0.74 0.20 -14.40
C VAL A 111 -0.72 -0.29 -14.41
N TYR A 112 -1.53 0.20 -13.51
CA TYR A 112 -2.96 -0.04 -13.51
C TYR A 112 -3.62 0.59 -14.73
N ALA A 113 -4.60 -0.10 -15.31
CA ALA A 113 -5.41 0.46 -16.39
C ALA A 113 -6.41 1.48 -15.83
N ASP A 114 -6.86 2.37 -16.71
CA ASP A 114 -7.89 3.35 -16.35
C ASP A 114 -9.18 2.65 -15.94
N GLY A 115 -9.77 3.07 -14.84
CA GLY A 115 -11.03 2.53 -14.35
C GLY A 115 -10.92 1.18 -13.62
N GLU A 116 -9.74 0.64 -13.35
CA GLU A 116 -9.60 -0.56 -12.51
C GLU A 116 -10.06 -0.31 -11.06
N PHE A 117 -9.86 0.92 -10.54
CA PHE A 117 -10.35 1.36 -9.22
C PHE A 117 -10.59 2.87 -9.21
N ASP A 118 -11.32 3.35 -8.22
CA ASP A 118 -11.73 4.75 -8.08
C ASP A 118 -10.84 5.51 -7.09
N LEU A 119 -10.28 4.82 -6.08
CA LEU A 119 -9.36 5.36 -5.08
C LEU A 119 -8.20 4.42 -4.79
N LEU A 120 -7.08 5.01 -4.40
CA LEU A 120 -5.94 4.31 -3.83
C LEU A 120 -5.88 4.57 -2.34
N ALA A 121 -5.80 3.51 -1.52
CA ALA A 121 -5.55 3.59 -0.09
C ALA A 121 -4.11 3.20 0.23
N CYS A 122 -3.34 4.13 0.79
CA CYS A 122 -1.97 3.93 1.24
C CYS A 122 -1.93 3.70 2.74
N VAL A 123 -1.60 2.48 3.17
CA VAL A 123 -1.66 2.04 4.56
C VAL A 123 -0.28 1.96 5.19
N ALA A 124 -0.10 2.64 6.33
CA ALA A 124 1.04 2.50 7.22
C ALA A 124 0.65 1.61 8.40
N LEU A 125 1.09 0.33 8.37
CA LEU A 125 0.62 -0.69 9.30
C LEU A 125 1.05 -0.44 10.75
N ASP A 126 2.30 -0.01 10.97
CA ASP A 126 2.83 0.31 12.30
C ASP A 126 2.12 1.50 12.94
N ALA A 127 1.78 2.52 12.15
CA ALA A 127 1.05 3.70 12.60
C ALA A 127 -0.47 3.54 12.57
N ARG A 128 -1.00 2.49 11.95
CA ARG A 128 -2.42 2.24 11.70
C ARG A 128 -3.11 3.44 11.04
N LYS A 129 -2.42 4.08 10.08
CA LYS A 129 -2.91 5.25 9.34
C LYS A 129 -3.20 4.89 7.89
N VAL A 130 -4.26 5.46 7.36
CA VAL A 130 -4.66 5.33 5.96
C VAL A 130 -4.69 6.70 5.29
N ALA A 131 -4.16 6.79 4.09
CA ALA A 131 -4.28 7.96 3.23
C ALA A 131 -5.02 7.57 1.95
N TYR A 132 -6.07 8.30 1.61
CA TYR A 132 -6.88 8.06 0.41
C TYR A 132 -6.53 9.07 -0.68
N LEU A 133 -6.23 8.58 -1.87
CA LEU A 133 -5.80 9.40 -3.00
C LEU A 133 -6.57 9.00 -4.26
N PRO A 134 -6.87 9.94 -5.16
CA PRO A 134 -7.35 9.60 -6.49
C PRO A 134 -6.26 8.84 -7.27
N PRO A 135 -6.61 7.98 -8.23
CA PRO A 135 -5.66 7.32 -9.10
C PRO A 135 -4.88 8.35 -9.92
N SER A 136 -3.56 8.20 -9.97
CA SER A 136 -2.70 9.08 -10.76
C SER A 136 -1.91 8.27 -11.77
N LYS A 137 -2.10 8.57 -13.05
CA LYS A 137 -1.39 7.92 -14.17
C LYS A 137 0.13 8.13 -14.13
N HIS A 138 0.58 9.20 -13.50
CA HIS A 138 1.99 9.61 -13.52
C HIS A 138 2.75 9.28 -12.24
N CYS A 139 2.07 8.92 -11.16
CA CYS A 139 2.70 8.66 -9.88
C CYS A 139 3.00 7.18 -9.70
N GLN A 140 4.26 6.79 -9.87
CA GLN A 140 4.70 5.41 -9.66
C GLN A 140 5.05 5.11 -8.19
N THR A 141 5.37 6.13 -7.42
CA THR A 141 5.76 6.00 -6.02
C THR A 141 5.16 7.14 -5.20
N ILE A 142 4.45 6.79 -4.14
CA ILE A 142 3.86 7.75 -3.20
C ILE A 142 4.71 7.78 -1.95
N HIS A 143 4.98 9.00 -1.46
CA HIS A 143 5.71 9.25 -0.22
C HIS A 143 4.83 10.10 0.70
N ILE A 144 4.64 9.63 1.95
CA ILE A 144 3.96 10.38 3.00
C ILE A 144 4.87 10.41 4.23
N ARG A 145 5.01 11.57 4.86
CA ARG A 145 5.84 11.74 6.04
C ARG A 145 5.27 10.99 7.23
N SER A 146 6.15 10.48 8.06
CA SER A 146 5.77 9.85 9.33
C SER A 146 5.32 10.87 10.38
N HIS A 147 5.72 12.12 10.22
CA HIS A 147 5.39 13.24 11.12
C HIS A 147 4.29 14.11 10.51
N GLU A 148 3.37 14.58 11.35
CA GLU A 148 2.24 15.38 10.90
C GLU A 148 2.63 16.83 10.53
N ASP A 149 3.76 17.35 11.04
CA ASP A 149 4.29 18.64 10.64
C ASP A 149 4.82 18.64 9.19
N GLY A 150 5.01 17.46 8.60
CA GLY A 150 5.48 17.31 7.23
C GLY A 150 6.88 17.87 6.97
N SER A 151 7.65 18.14 8.03
CA SER A 151 8.93 18.82 7.93
C SER A 151 9.91 18.15 6.97
N MET A 152 10.57 18.96 6.17
CA MET A 152 11.59 18.57 5.21
C MET A 152 12.76 19.57 5.26
N ARG A 153 13.93 19.16 4.77
CA ARG A 153 15.08 20.05 4.67
C ARG A 153 14.76 21.27 3.79
N GLY A 154 15.16 22.48 4.23
CA GLY A 154 15.02 23.72 3.48
C GLY A 154 13.61 24.31 3.50
N ASN A 155 12.94 24.30 4.65
CA ASN A 155 11.61 24.87 4.87
C ASN A 155 10.51 24.36 3.92
N LYS A 156 10.72 23.19 3.31
CA LYS A 156 9.70 22.53 2.49
C LYS A 156 8.86 21.62 3.37
N THR A 157 7.56 21.54 3.10
CA THR A 157 6.65 20.57 3.72
C THR A 157 6.40 19.42 2.75
N GLY A 158 6.45 18.19 3.27
CA GLY A 158 6.06 16.99 2.54
C GLY A 158 4.58 16.66 2.79
N LYS A 159 4.07 15.70 2.05
CA LYS A 159 2.71 15.18 2.24
C LYS A 159 2.59 14.49 3.60
N THR A 160 1.49 14.70 4.31
CA THR A 160 1.14 14.07 5.60
C THR A 160 -0.19 13.32 5.48
N PHE A 161 -0.48 12.41 6.40
CA PHE A 161 -1.73 11.63 6.36
C PHE A 161 -2.97 12.52 6.51
N SER A 162 -2.90 13.56 7.33
CA SER A 162 -3.99 14.51 7.56
C SER A 162 -4.47 15.24 6.30
N GLN A 163 -3.66 15.30 5.26
CA GLN A 163 -4.01 15.92 3.98
C GLN A 163 -4.88 15.02 3.07
N PHE A 164 -4.97 13.72 3.39
CA PHE A 164 -5.62 12.71 2.55
C PHE A 164 -6.73 11.92 3.28
N PRO A 165 -7.69 12.60 3.95
CA PRO A 165 -8.82 11.89 4.54
C PRO A 165 -9.76 11.37 3.45
N PHE A 166 -10.52 10.31 3.76
CA PHE A 166 -11.47 9.68 2.84
C PHE A 166 -12.48 10.69 2.25
N ALA A 167 -13.06 11.55 3.10
CA ALA A 167 -14.05 12.52 2.66
C ALA A 167 -13.53 13.47 1.56
N LYS A 168 -12.27 13.91 1.66
CA LYS A 168 -11.65 14.75 0.62
C LYS A 168 -11.45 13.99 -0.68
N ALA A 169 -10.92 12.79 -0.62
CA ALA A 169 -10.69 11.96 -1.81
C ALA A 169 -12.02 11.64 -2.52
N MET A 170 -13.09 11.43 -1.75
CA MET A 170 -14.43 11.21 -2.30
C MET A 170 -14.99 12.42 -3.06
N LEU A 171 -14.77 13.64 -2.56
CA LEU A 171 -15.18 14.85 -3.28
C LEU A 171 -14.51 14.96 -4.66
N GLU A 172 -13.24 14.57 -4.76
CA GLU A 172 -12.51 14.55 -6.05
C GLU A 172 -13.08 13.50 -7.01
N VAL A 173 -13.49 12.32 -6.53
CA VAL A 173 -14.09 11.25 -7.35
C VAL A 173 -15.53 11.56 -7.79
N LEU A 174 -16.29 12.29 -6.96
CA LEU A 174 -17.68 12.63 -7.29
C LEU A 174 -17.78 13.81 -8.25
N ASN A 175 -16.79 14.69 -8.27
CA ASN A 175 -16.75 15.90 -9.11
C ASN A 175 -15.98 15.73 -10.42
N GLY A 176 -15.30 14.62 -10.63
CA GLY A 176 -14.56 14.27 -11.85
C GLY A 176 -15.33 13.33 -12.74
#